data_b05100cb24a5b616c7905334242b20ed
#
_entry.id   b05100cb24a5b616c7905334242b20ed
#
_cell.length_a   1.000
_cell.length_b   1.000
_cell.length_c   1.000
_cell.angle_alpha   90.00
_cell.angle_beta   90.00
_cell.angle_gamma   90.00
#
_symmetry.space_group_name_H-M   'P 1'
#
loop_
_entity.id
_entity.type
_entity.pdbx_description
1 polymer ?
#
loop_
_entity_poly.entity_id
_entity_poly.type
_entity_poly.pdbx_seq_one_letter_code
_entity_poly.pdbx_strand_id
1 'polypeptide(L)'
;MEKILFLSFLVVSVIQLFYLLIYSKLSFYHHKKGIFKDPISVIICGYNQFENLKVLIPKLLEQEYQNYEIVIVNDQSTDETKYLLKKYENNSIIKTVNINHEVTKRIGKKFPLTLGIKAAKYDYLLLTDADCIPKNNQWISKMVEKFSNK
;
A
#
# COMPACT_ATOMS: atom_id res chain seq x y z
N MET A 1 -43.29 8.16 32.86
CA MET A 1 -42.00 7.54 32.58
C MET A 1 -42.07 6.66 31.32
N GLU A 2 -42.99 5.71 31.22
CA GLU A 2 -43.13 4.79 30.06
C GLU A 2 -43.25 5.48 28.70
N LYS A 3 -44.08 6.55 28.59
CA LYS A 3 -44.24 7.29 27.32
C LYS A 3 -42.94 7.96 26.84
N ILE A 4 -42.09 8.42 27.76
CA ILE A 4 -40.81 9.06 27.43
C ILE A 4 -39.82 7.98 26.94
N LEU A 5 -39.79 6.81 27.60
CA LEU A 5 -38.98 5.67 27.20
C LEU A 5 -39.39 5.15 25.82
N PHE A 6 -40.69 5.03 25.57
CA PHE A 6 -41.21 4.61 24.26
C PHE A 6 -40.84 5.60 23.16
N LEU A 7 -40.96 6.92 23.43
CA LEU A 7 -40.61 7.95 22.46
C LEU A 7 -39.11 7.95 22.14
N SER A 8 -38.27 7.82 23.18
CA SER A 8 -36.80 7.72 22.96
C SER A 8 -36.41 6.49 22.16
N PHE A 9 -37.00 5.34 22.42
CA PHE A 9 -36.79 4.11 21.67
C PHE A 9 -37.18 4.33 20.19
N LEU A 10 -38.31 4.94 19.93
CA LEU A 10 -38.78 5.20 18.56
C LEU A 10 -37.83 6.10 17.79
N VAL A 11 -37.35 7.17 18.44
CA VAL A 11 -36.37 8.11 17.82
C VAL A 11 -35.07 7.38 17.49
N VAL A 12 -34.52 6.58 18.41
CA VAL A 12 -33.28 5.82 18.18
C VAL A 12 -33.46 4.81 17.05
N SER A 13 -34.62 4.12 17.01
CA SER A 13 -34.92 3.14 15.96
C SER A 13 -35.00 3.77 14.58
N VAL A 14 -35.60 4.98 14.48
CA VAL A 14 -35.65 5.73 13.21
C VAL A 14 -34.25 6.15 12.76
N ILE A 15 -33.42 6.64 13.67
CA ILE A 15 -32.03 7.00 13.39
C ILE A 15 -31.25 5.76 12.88
N GLN A 16 -31.42 4.62 13.55
CA GLN A 16 -30.73 3.40 13.18
C GLN A 16 -31.15 2.86 11.80
N LEU A 17 -32.45 2.94 11.50
CA LEU A 17 -32.98 2.61 10.17
C LEU A 17 -32.39 3.52 9.08
N PHE A 18 -32.27 4.80 9.35
CA PHE A 18 -31.65 5.76 8.43
C PHE A 18 -30.19 5.43 8.15
N TYR A 19 -29.41 5.09 9.17
CA TYR A 19 -28.03 4.60 8.99
C TYR A 19 -27.96 3.33 8.16
N LEU A 20 -28.82 2.35 8.44
CA LEU A 20 -28.92 1.11 7.65
C LEU A 20 -29.19 1.38 6.17
N LEU A 21 -30.10 2.32 5.85
CA LEU A 21 -30.41 2.69 4.47
C LEU A 21 -29.23 3.38 3.76
N ILE A 22 -28.47 4.24 4.48
CA ILE A 22 -27.29 4.88 3.91
C ILE A 22 -26.19 3.82 3.63
N TYR A 23 -25.92 2.95 4.59
CA TYR A 23 -24.86 1.92 4.43
C TYR A 23 -25.24 0.82 3.44
N SER A 24 -26.53 0.53 3.24
CA SER A 24 -26.99 -0.42 2.23
C SER A 24 -26.59 0.01 0.82
N LYS A 25 -26.54 1.30 0.52
CA LYS A 25 -26.06 1.82 -0.77
C LYS A 25 -24.60 1.46 -1.05
N LEU A 26 -23.74 1.38 -0.02
CA LEU A 26 -22.34 0.94 -0.18
C LEU A 26 -22.26 -0.53 -0.62
N SER A 27 -23.16 -1.38 -0.11
CA SER A 27 -23.21 -2.82 -0.47
C SER A 27 -23.58 -3.05 -1.95
N PHE A 28 -24.35 -2.14 -2.54
CA PHE A 28 -24.77 -2.21 -3.95
C PHE A 28 -23.89 -1.37 -4.88
N TYR A 29 -22.83 -0.76 -4.37
CA TYR A 29 -21.91 0.02 -5.20
C TYR A 29 -21.07 -0.89 -6.08
N HIS A 30 -21.48 -1.02 -7.34
CA HIS A 30 -20.71 -1.72 -8.38
C HIS A 30 -19.72 -0.74 -9.01
N HIS A 31 -18.45 -0.97 -8.75
CA HIS A 31 -17.39 -0.22 -9.39
C HIS A 31 -17.23 -0.67 -10.84
N LYS A 32 -17.25 0.27 -11.80
CA LYS A 32 -16.91 -0.04 -13.19
C LYS A 32 -15.43 -0.39 -13.26
N LYS A 33 -15.11 -1.59 -13.71
CA LYS A 33 -13.74 -2.01 -13.95
C LYS A 33 -13.18 -1.22 -15.10
N GLY A 34 -12.17 -0.41 -14.84
CA GLY A 34 -11.42 0.29 -15.86
C GLY A 34 -10.05 -0.35 -16.07
N ILE A 35 -9.44 -0.14 -17.21
CA ILE A 35 -8.05 -0.55 -17.46
C ILE A 35 -7.18 0.67 -17.21
N PHE A 36 -6.43 0.64 -16.10
CA PHE A 36 -5.41 1.63 -15.81
C PHE A 36 -4.07 1.16 -16.39
N LYS A 37 -3.38 2.02 -17.14
CA LYS A 37 -2.13 1.68 -17.86
C LYS A 37 -0.97 2.62 -17.56
N ASP A 38 -1.21 3.69 -16.79
CA ASP A 38 -0.15 4.64 -16.47
C ASP A 38 0.93 3.99 -15.59
N PRO A 39 2.18 4.42 -15.71
CA PRO A 39 3.28 3.82 -14.97
C PRO A 39 3.16 4.07 -13.46
N ILE A 40 3.65 3.11 -12.65
CA ILE A 40 3.47 3.07 -11.21
C ILE A 40 4.79 2.85 -10.49
N SER A 41 5.00 3.56 -9.38
CA SER A 41 6.06 3.27 -8.42
C SER A 41 5.50 2.53 -7.21
N VAL A 42 5.92 1.29 -7.01
CA VAL A 42 5.62 0.50 -5.81
C VAL A 42 6.64 0.84 -4.75
N ILE A 43 6.21 1.41 -3.61
CA ILE A 43 7.10 1.87 -2.54
C ILE A 43 6.98 0.95 -1.33
N ILE A 44 8.11 0.45 -0.86
CA ILE A 44 8.23 -0.44 0.29
C ILE A 44 9.25 0.17 1.26
N CYS A 45 8.87 0.33 2.53
CA CYS A 45 9.79 0.76 3.57
C CYS A 45 9.93 -0.36 4.61
N GLY A 46 11.17 -0.70 4.95
CA GLY A 46 11.43 -1.77 5.90
C GLY A 46 12.66 -1.53 6.78
N TYR A 47 12.56 -2.01 8.02
CA TYR A 47 13.65 -2.15 8.95
C TYR A 47 13.74 -3.60 9.38
N ASN A 48 14.90 -4.24 9.18
CA ASN A 48 15.12 -5.65 9.48
C ASN A 48 14.06 -6.56 8.84
N GLN A 49 13.89 -6.44 7.52
CA GLN A 49 12.87 -7.16 6.77
C GLN A 49 13.46 -8.20 5.80
N PHE A 50 14.62 -8.76 6.12
CA PHE A 50 15.33 -9.71 5.25
C PHE A 50 14.44 -10.86 4.78
N GLU A 51 13.80 -11.59 5.71
CA GLU A 51 12.98 -12.76 5.39
C GLU A 51 11.74 -12.39 4.55
N ASN A 52 11.10 -11.27 4.89
CA ASN A 52 9.94 -10.80 4.14
C ASN A 52 10.31 -10.36 2.72
N LEU A 53 11.36 -9.55 2.59
CA LEU A 53 11.81 -9.05 1.28
C LEU A 53 12.35 -10.17 0.38
N LYS A 54 12.97 -11.19 0.92
CA LYS A 54 13.42 -12.37 0.20
C LYS A 54 12.29 -13.08 -0.54
N VAL A 55 11.07 -13.07 0.02
CA VAL A 55 9.87 -13.65 -0.58
C VAL A 55 9.13 -12.61 -1.43
N LEU A 56 9.03 -11.37 -0.96
CA LEU A 56 8.24 -10.32 -1.60
C LEU A 56 8.85 -9.87 -2.94
N ILE A 57 10.17 -9.65 -3.01
CA ILE A 57 10.82 -9.12 -4.22
C ILE A 57 10.57 -10.00 -5.45
N PRO A 58 10.77 -11.32 -5.42
CA PRO A 58 10.43 -12.18 -6.57
C PRO A 58 8.97 -12.07 -6.98
N LYS A 59 8.04 -12.03 -6.02
CA LYS A 59 6.60 -11.89 -6.28
C LYS A 59 6.22 -10.56 -6.92
N LEU A 60 6.95 -9.50 -6.62
CA LEU A 60 6.76 -8.20 -7.27
C LEU A 60 7.37 -8.16 -8.67
N LEU A 61 8.47 -8.86 -8.91
CA LEU A 61 9.08 -8.98 -10.24
C LEU A 61 8.24 -9.85 -11.20
N GLU A 62 7.42 -10.76 -10.68
CA GLU A 62 6.48 -11.60 -11.43
C GLU A 62 5.18 -10.87 -11.82
N GLN A 63 5.00 -9.59 -11.47
CA GLN A 63 3.75 -8.88 -11.73
C GLN A 63 3.52 -8.61 -13.21
N GLU A 64 2.32 -8.92 -13.69
CA GLU A 64 1.84 -8.63 -15.04
C GLU A 64 1.32 -7.19 -15.13
N TYR A 65 2.25 -6.23 -15.08
CA TYR A 65 1.96 -4.82 -15.29
C TYR A 65 3.02 -4.20 -16.19
N GLN A 66 2.59 -3.41 -17.19
CA GLN A 66 3.45 -3.03 -18.30
C GLN A 66 4.61 -2.10 -17.88
N ASN A 67 4.31 -1.11 -17.06
CA ASN A 67 5.27 -0.08 -16.67
C ASN A 67 5.22 0.16 -15.16
N TYR A 68 6.15 -0.38 -14.42
CA TYR A 68 6.29 -0.13 -12.99
C TYR A 68 7.76 -0.17 -12.56
N GLU A 69 8.02 0.42 -11.41
CA GLU A 69 9.26 0.26 -10.66
C GLU A 69 8.96 -0.15 -9.21
N ILE A 70 9.96 -0.66 -8.53
CA ILE A 70 9.90 -1.04 -7.12
C ILE A 70 10.95 -0.20 -6.40
N VAL A 71 10.50 0.69 -5.50
CA VAL A 71 11.37 1.51 -4.66
C VAL A 71 11.41 0.91 -3.26
N ILE A 72 12.55 0.36 -2.86
CA ILE A 72 12.73 -0.25 -1.54
C ILE A 72 13.59 0.65 -0.68
N VAL A 73 13.00 1.15 0.40
CA VAL A 73 13.68 1.99 1.39
C VAL A 73 14.12 1.12 2.56
N ASN A 74 15.41 0.95 2.69
CA ASN A 74 16.05 0.26 3.80
C ASN A 74 16.30 1.27 4.94
N ASP A 75 15.44 1.22 5.96
CA ASP A 75 15.49 2.12 7.12
C ASP A 75 16.48 1.61 8.17
N GLN A 76 17.77 1.79 7.92
CA GLN A 76 18.83 1.51 8.90
C GLN A 76 18.86 0.04 9.38
N SER A 77 18.56 -0.92 8.51
CA SER A 77 18.58 -2.34 8.88
C SER A 77 19.96 -2.81 9.33
N THR A 78 19.96 -3.65 10.35
CA THR A 78 21.15 -4.27 10.96
C THR A 78 21.27 -5.76 10.61
N ASP A 79 20.22 -6.33 10.00
CA ASP A 79 20.18 -7.70 9.50
C ASP A 79 20.75 -7.83 8.06
N GLU A 80 20.54 -8.96 7.42
CA GLU A 80 21.00 -9.24 6.05
C GLU A 80 20.25 -8.49 4.94
N THR A 81 19.29 -7.60 5.29
CA THR A 81 18.49 -6.82 4.31
C THR A 81 19.39 -6.08 3.32
N LYS A 82 20.46 -5.43 3.79
CA LYS A 82 21.39 -4.70 2.93
C LYS A 82 22.06 -5.59 1.88
N TYR A 83 22.48 -6.79 2.28
CA TYR A 83 23.13 -7.74 1.37
C TYR A 83 22.13 -8.32 0.36
N LEU A 84 20.89 -8.56 0.78
CA LEU A 84 19.82 -8.98 -0.13
C LEU A 84 19.57 -7.92 -1.20
N LEU A 85 19.41 -6.65 -0.81
CA LEU A 85 19.13 -5.56 -1.74
C LEU A 85 20.28 -5.32 -2.72
N LYS A 86 21.52 -5.52 -2.30
CA LYS A 86 22.70 -5.44 -3.18
C LYS A 86 22.63 -6.43 -4.36
N LYS A 87 22.00 -7.59 -4.18
CA LYS A 87 21.83 -8.56 -5.29
C LYS A 87 20.95 -8.03 -6.42
N TYR A 88 20.10 -7.06 -6.13
CA TYR A 88 19.17 -6.45 -7.08
C TYR A 88 19.63 -5.06 -7.59
N GLU A 89 20.84 -4.61 -7.23
CA GLU A 89 21.36 -3.28 -7.57
C GLU A 89 21.41 -3.02 -9.09
N ASN A 90 21.65 -4.06 -9.88
CA ASN A 90 21.67 -4.00 -11.34
C ASN A 90 20.32 -4.27 -12.01
N ASN A 91 19.24 -4.43 -11.25
CA ASN A 91 17.91 -4.67 -11.79
C ASN A 91 17.26 -3.33 -12.18
N SER A 92 16.88 -3.20 -13.46
CA SER A 92 16.33 -1.94 -14.01
C SER A 92 14.97 -1.52 -13.40
N ILE A 93 14.25 -2.46 -12.78
CA ILE A 93 12.93 -2.23 -12.18
C ILE A 93 13.06 -1.87 -10.69
N ILE A 94 14.16 -2.29 -10.03
CA ILE A 94 14.34 -2.09 -8.58
C ILE A 94 15.24 -0.91 -8.31
N LYS A 95 14.77 0.00 -7.46
CA LYS A 95 15.54 1.11 -6.91
C LYS A 95 15.65 0.98 -5.40
N THR A 96 16.87 0.96 -4.87
CA THR A 96 17.13 0.86 -3.44
C THR A 96 17.53 2.21 -2.86
N VAL A 97 16.91 2.60 -1.75
CA VAL A 97 17.25 3.78 -0.96
C VAL A 97 17.72 3.32 0.42
N ASN A 98 19.00 3.51 0.73
CA ASN A 98 19.56 3.16 2.04
C ASN A 98 19.64 4.41 2.93
N ILE A 99 19.07 4.31 4.13
CA ILE A 99 19.18 5.35 5.16
C ILE A 99 20.28 4.91 6.13
N ASN A 100 21.30 5.77 6.35
CA ASN A 100 22.40 5.51 7.28
C ASN A 100 22.09 6.07 8.67
N HIS A 101 22.55 5.38 9.71
CA HIS A 101 22.38 5.79 11.12
C HIS A 101 22.96 7.17 11.44
N GLU A 102 23.99 7.59 10.73
CA GLU A 102 24.67 8.88 10.93
C GLU A 102 23.81 10.10 10.56
N VAL A 103 22.80 9.90 9.72
CA VAL A 103 22.02 11.02 9.15
C VAL A 103 20.78 11.34 9.99
N THR A 104 20.20 10.36 10.67
CA THR A 104 18.98 10.58 11.46
C THR A 104 18.83 9.56 12.57
N LYS A 105 18.42 10.01 13.79
CA LYS A 105 17.82 9.10 14.76
C LYS A 105 16.55 8.55 14.16
N ARG A 106 16.29 7.24 14.29
CA ARG A 106 15.08 6.57 13.75
C ARG A 106 13.82 7.28 14.23
N ILE A 107 13.13 8.00 13.32
CA ILE A 107 11.95 8.83 13.61
C ILE A 107 10.72 8.21 12.93
N GLY A 108 10.42 6.95 13.24
CA GLY A 108 9.21 6.28 12.72
C GLY A 108 9.14 6.15 11.19
N LYS A 109 8.00 5.66 10.67
CA LYS A 109 7.81 5.33 9.24
C LYS A 109 7.70 6.55 8.30
N LYS A 110 7.43 7.76 8.83
CA LYS A 110 7.17 8.94 7.98
C LYS A 110 8.38 9.35 7.14
N PHE A 111 9.55 9.36 7.74
CA PHE A 111 10.78 9.80 7.07
C PHE A 111 11.21 8.84 5.94
N PRO A 112 11.32 7.50 6.18
CA PRO A 112 11.60 6.55 5.11
C PRO A 112 10.60 6.62 3.97
N LEU A 113 9.30 6.73 4.29
CA LEU A 113 8.26 6.86 3.27
C LEU A 113 8.43 8.12 2.43
N THR A 114 8.75 9.26 3.05
CA THR A 114 9.01 10.50 2.32
C THR A 114 10.20 10.37 1.36
N LEU A 115 11.25 9.66 1.77
CA LEU A 115 12.39 9.39 0.89
C LEU A 115 12.02 8.46 -0.26
N GLY A 116 11.21 7.42 0.00
CA GLY A 116 10.69 6.54 -1.03
C GLY A 116 9.85 7.28 -2.07
N ILE A 117 8.95 8.16 -1.62
CA ILE A 117 8.13 9.01 -2.51
C ILE A 117 9.02 9.95 -3.35
N LYS A 118 10.01 10.58 -2.75
CA LYS A 118 10.95 11.44 -3.48
C LYS A 118 11.85 10.68 -4.47
N ALA A 119 12.12 9.42 -4.19
CA ALA A 119 12.93 8.57 -5.05
C ALA A 119 12.11 7.97 -6.21
N ALA A 120 10.79 7.97 -6.11
CA ALA A 120 9.89 7.44 -7.12
C ALA A 120 10.03 8.20 -8.43
N LYS A 121 9.99 7.44 -9.55
CA LYS A 121 10.05 7.98 -10.91
C LYS A 121 8.68 8.39 -11.43
N TYR A 122 7.62 7.73 -10.97
CA TYR A 122 6.27 7.87 -11.50
C TYR A 122 5.35 8.58 -10.51
N ASP A 123 4.35 9.29 -11.03
CA ASP A 123 3.40 10.07 -10.23
C ASP A 123 2.39 9.22 -9.46
N TYR A 124 2.06 8.04 -10.01
CA TYR A 124 1.17 7.09 -9.33
C TYR A 124 1.96 6.18 -8.40
N LEU A 125 1.61 6.24 -7.12
CA LEU A 125 2.33 5.54 -6.07
C LEU A 125 1.46 4.44 -5.46
N LEU A 126 2.02 3.23 -5.36
CA LEU A 126 1.42 2.11 -4.66
C LEU A 126 2.27 1.79 -3.43
N LEU A 127 1.73 2.09 -2.25
CA LEU A 127 2.42 1.88 -0.99
C LEU A 127 2.06 0.51 -0.43
N THR A 128 3.06 -0.27 -0.01
CA THR A 128 2.87 -1.57 0.64
C THR A 128 3.93 -1.81 1.71
N ASP A 129 3.59 -2.62 2.70
CA ASP A 129 4.54 -3.04 3.72
C ASP A 129 5.33 -4.28 3.23
N ALA A 130 6.51 -4.51 3.81
CA ALA A 130 7.39 -5.61 3.40
C ALA A 130 6.84 -7.01 3.70
N ASP A 131 5.88 -7.13 4.62
CA ASP A 131 5.19 -8.36 5.01
C ASP A 131 3.92 -8.64 4.19
N CYS A 132 3.55 -7.72 3.29
CA CYS A 132 2.35 -7.84 2.45
C CYS A 132 2.70 -8.54 1.13
N ILE A 133 2.56 -9.86 1.09
CA ILE A 133 2.91 -10.68 -0.08
C ILE A 133 1.74 -10.76 -1.07
N PRO A 134 1.94 -10.37 -2.35
CA PRO A 134 0.94 -10.53 -3.40
C PRO A 134 0.52 -11.99 -3.58
N LYS A 135 -0.80 -12.25 -3.66
CA LYS A 135 -1.33 -13.61 -3.87
C LYS A 135 -1.11 -14.14 -5.30
N ASN A 136 -1.00 -13.23 -6.27
CA ASN A 136 -0.85 -13.56 -7.68
C ASN A 136 -0.14 -12.42 -8.46
N ASN A 137 0.17 -12.68 -9.72
CA ASN A 137 0.83 -11.76 -10.64
C ASN A 137 -0.03 -10.57 -11.14
N GLN A 138 -1.31 -10.50 -10.78
CA GLN A 138 -2.23 -9.42 -11.14
C GLN A 138 -2.49 -8.45 -9.98
N TRP A 139 -1.69 -8.50 -8.92
CA TRP A 139 -1.92 -7.68 -7.73
C TRP A 139 -1.82 -6.17 -8.04
N ILE A 140 -0.78 -5.72 -8.77
CA ILE A 140 -0.64 -4.31 -9.18
C ILE A 140 -1.88 -3.88 -9.99
N SER A 141 -2.23 -4.64 -11.03
CA SER A 141 -3.38 -4.33 -11.90
C SER A 141 -4.68 -4.18 -11.11
N LYS A 142 -4.92 -5.05 -10.13
CA LYS A 142 -6.12 -4.99 -9.27
C LYS A 142 -6.11 -3.81 -8.31
N MET A 143 -4.94 -3.44 -7.77
CA MET A 143 -4.83 -2.30 -6.86
C MET A 143 -5.13 -0.98 -7.55
N VAL A 144 -4.74 -0.85 -8.82
CA VAL A 144 -4.88 0.39 -9.59
C VAL A 144 -6.12 0.43 -10.48
N GLU A 145 -6.87 -0.65 -10.55
CA GLU A 145 -8.10 -0.75 -11.36
C GLU A 145 -9.08 0.42 -11.10
N LYS A 146 -9.06 0.97 -9.89
CA LYS A 146 -9.93 2.08 -9.48
C LYS A 146 -9.45 3.47 -9.93
N PHE A 147 -8.22 3.62 -10.39
CA PHE A 147 -7.71 4.90 -10.89
C PHE A 147 -8.21 5.26 -12.30
N SER A 148 -8.77 4.31 -13.03
CA SER A 148 -9.25 4.51 -14.41
C SER A 148 -10.53 5.35 -14.55
N ASN A 149 -11.11 5.84 -13.46
CA ASN A 149 -12.38 6.58 -13.44
C ASN A 149 -12.20 8.10 -13.30
N LYS A 150 -11.13 8.66 -13.85
CA LYS A 150 -11.00 10.12 -14.01
C LYS A 150 -11.22 10.53 -15.45
#